data_2b51bcc4278fd6dd046a5d7c64157174
#
_entry.id   2b51bcc4278fd6dd046a5d7c64157174
#
_cell.length_a   1.000
_cell.length_b   1.000
_cell.length_c   1.000
_cell.angle_alpha   90.00
_cell.angle_beta   90.00
_cell.angle_gamma   90.00
#
_symmetry.space_group_name_H-M   'P 1'
#
loop_
_entity.id
_entity.type
_entity.pdbx_description
1 polymer ?
#
loop_
_entity_poly.entity_id
_entity_poly.type
_entity_poly.pdbx_seq_one_letter_code
_entity_poly.pdbx_strand_id
1 'polypeptide(L)'
;MVALPEQDKETYSVHFARFAAKLEKHLLNHGVACNDADIIIEESSVIFFERLNNPRKIISRLFKKQQPLQLFVDSAFQAIAKHIPEAQKTFGSYGAIEYSLREN
;
A
#
# COMPACT_ATOMS: atom_id res chain seq x y z
N MET A 1 6.70 -6.11 24.30
CA MET A 1 6.22 -5.94 22.93
C MET A 1 5.84 -4.49 22.69
N VAL A 2 6.22 -3.96 21.57
CA VAL A 2 5.90 -2.58 21.21
C VAL A 2 4.71 -2.58 20.27
N ALA A 3 3.66 -1.88 20.62
CA ALA A 3 2.49 -1.71 19.77
C ALA A 3 2.32 -0.22 19.48
N LEU A 4 1.75 0.10 18.33
CA LEU A 4 1.47 1.48 18.00
C LEU A 4 0.37 2.02 18.92
N PRO A 5 0.49 3.28 19.34
CA PRO A 5 -0.60 3.93 20.05
C PRO A 5 -1.87 3.94 19.18
N GLU A 6 -3.01 3.95 19.84
CA GLU A 6 -4.28 4.00 19.15
C GLU A 6 -4.35 5.15 18.15
N GLN A 7 -3.82 6.28 18.55
CA GLN A 7 -3.80 7.49 17.76
C GLN A 7 -3.05 7.30 16.44
N ASP A 8 -1.92 6.59 16.50
CA ASP A 8 -1.15 6.31 15.29
C ASP A 8 -1.87 5.36 14.36
N LYS A 9 -2.58 4.38 14.92
CA LYS A 9 -3.35 3.44 14.12
C LYS A 9 -4.46 4.16 13.36
N GLU A 10 -5.12 5.11 13.99
CA GLU A 10 -6.14 5.90 13.32
C GLU A 10 -5.55 6.71 12.18
N THR A 11 -4.40 7.33 12.42
CA THR A 11 -3.71 8.10 11.39
C THR A 11 -3.38 7.24 10.18
N TYR A 12 -2.86 6.04 10.42
CA TYR A 12 -2.53 5.12 9.33
C TYR A 12 -3.78 4.66 8.60
N SER A 13 -4.88 4.47 9.31
CA SER A 13 -6.14 4.07 8.67
C SER A 13 -6.66 5.15 7.74
N VAL A 14 -6.57 6.42 8.15
CA VAL A 14 -6.97 7.54 7.30
C VAL A 14 -6.09 7.60 6.05
N HIS A 15 -4.78 7.47 6.22
CA HIS A 15 -3.87 7.47 5.08
C HIS A 15 -4.14 6.30 4.15
N PHE A 16 -4.43 5.14 4.72
CA PHE A 16 -4.72 3.97 3.91
C PHE A 16 -5.94 4.20 3.03
N ALA A 17 -7.02 4.74 3.59
CA ALA A 17 -8.24 4.98 2.83
C ALA A 17 -7.98 5.90 1.65
N ARG A 18 -7.19 6.94 1.86
CA ARG A 18 -6.83 7.88 0.81
C ARG A 18 -6.01 7.22 -0.28
N PHE A 19 -4.99 6.47 0.12
CA PHE A 19 -4.12 5.81 -0.84
C PHE A 19 -4.86 4.72 -1.60
N ALA A 20 -5.75 3.99 -0.93
CA ALA A 20 -6.53 2.94 -1.58
C ALA A 20 -7.40 3.51 -2.70
N ALA A 21 -8.02 4.66 -2.46
CA ALA A 21 -8.85 5.30 -3.48
C ALA A 21 -8.01 5.70 -4.69
N LYS A 22 -6.82 6.24 -4.47
CA LYS A 22 -5.93 6.62 -5.55
C LYS A 22 -5.40 5.40 -6.30
N LEU A 23 -5.10 4.33 -5.57
CA LEU A 23 -4.64 3.09 -6.20
C LEU A 23 -5.73 2.50 -7.07
N GLU A 24 -6.96 2.48 -6.59
CA GLU A 24 -8.07 1.97 -7.37
C GLU A 24 -8.19 2.73 -8.70
N LYS A 25 -8.15 4.05 -8.63
CA LYS A 25 -8.24 4.87 -9.83
C LYS A 25 -7.09 4.56 -10.79
N HIS A 26 -5.90 4.42 -10.26
CA HIS A 26 -4.71 4.09 -11.05
C HIS A 26 -4.90 2.76 -11.80
N LEU A 27 -5.36 1.74 -11.07
CA LEU A 27 -5.55 0.42 -11.67
C LEU A 27 -6.64 0.45 -12.74
N LEU A 28 -7.75 1.10 -12.46
CA LEU A 28 -8.84 1.18 -13.43
C LEU A 28 -8.42 1.96 -14.68
N ASN A 29 -7.63 3.01 -14.51
CA ASN A 29 -7.13 3.81 -15.63
C ASN A 29 -6.21 3.00 -16.56
N HIS A 30 -5.62 1.94 -16.04
CA HIS A 30 -4.74 1.08 -16.83
C HIS A 30 -5.42 -0.21 -17.27
N GLY A 31 -6.74 -0.25 -17.21
CA GLY A 31 -7.49 -1.35 -17.75
C GLY A 31 -7.69 -2.56 -16.84
N VAL A 32 -7.34 -2.42 -15.56
CA VAL A 32 -7.57 -3.49 -14.61
C VAL A 32 -9.06 -3.59 -14.32
N ALA A 33 -9.60 -4.81 -14.38
CA ALA A 33 -11.01 -5.01 -14.10
C ALA A 33 -11.34 -4.63 -12.65
N CYS A 34 -12.56 -4.16 -12.45
CA CYS A 34 -13.00 -3.71 -11.13
C CYS A 34 -12.80 -4.78 -10.04
N ASN A 35 -13.14 -6.03 -10.36
CA ASN A 35 -12.98 -7.13 -9.42
C ASN A 35 -11.52 -7.36 -9.06
N ASP A 36 -10.64 -7.27 -10.06
CA ASP A 36 -9.21 -7.47 -9.83
C ASP A 36 -8.63 -6.32 -9.02
N ALA A 37 -9.09 -5.10 -9.28
CA ALA A 37 -8.66 -3.94 -8.50
C ALA A 37 -9.06 -4.10 -7.04
N ASP A 38 -10.27 -4.57 -6.78
CA ASP A 38 -10.74 -4.81 -5.42
C ASP A 38 -9.88 -5.85 -4.71
N ILE A 39 -9.52 -6.92 -5.39
CA ILE A 39 -8.68 -7.96 -4.83
C ILE A 39 -7.30 -7.40 -4.48
N ILE A 40 -6.73 -6.61 -5.38
CA ILE A 40 -5.41 -6.01 -5.15
C ILE A 40 -5.45 -5.06 -3.96
N ILE A 41 -6.50 -4.25 -3.85
CA ILE A 41 -6.63 -3.33 -2.73
C ILE A 41 -6.79 -4.08 -1.42
N GLU A 42 -7.58 -5.14 -1.41
CA GLU A 42 -7.77 -5.96 -0.23
C GLU A 42 -6.45 -6.61 0.18
N GLU A 43 -5.71 -7.15 -0.76
CA GLU A 43 -4.42 -7.75 -0.47
C GLU A 43 -3.43 -6.70 0.04
N SER A 44 -3.43 -5.51 -0.55
CA SER A 44 -2.59 -4.40 -0.09
C SER A 44 -2.92 -4.03 1.34
N SER A 45 -4.21 -4.03 1.67
CA SER A 45 -4.67 -3.73 3.02
C SER A 45 -4.13 -4.75 4.02
N VAL A 46 -4.21 -6.03 3.69
CA VAL A 46 -3.70 -7.09 4.55
C VAL A 46 -2.21 -6.91 4.81
N ILE A 47 -1.44 -6.68 3.76
CA ILE A 47 0.00 -6.50 3.89
C ILE A 47 0.33 -5.25 4.71
N PHE A 48 -0.36 -4.15 4.41
CA PHE A 48 -0.14 -2.88 5.07
C PHE A 48 -0.35 -2.98 6.58
N PHE A 49 -1.51 -3.50 6.99
CA PHE A 49 -1.83 -3.58 8.42
C PHE A 49 -1.07 -4.69 9.13
N GLU A 50 -0.74 -5.77 8.43
CA GLU A 50 0.10 -6.81 8.99
C GLU A 50 1.48 -6.25 9.36
N ARG A 51 2.06 -5.43 8.49
CA ARG A 51 3.34 -4.81 8.76
C ARG A 51 3.26 -3.80 9.89
N LEU A 52 2.16 -3.08 9.99
CA LEU A 52 1.96 -2.14 11.09
C LEU A 52 1.95 -2.85 12.44
N ASN A 53 1.39 -4.06 12.47
CA ASN A 53 1.23 -4.79 13.72
C ASN A 53 2.39 -5.74 14.03
N ASN A 54 3.36 -5.85 13.14
CA ASN A 54 4.50 -6.73 13.33
C ASN A 54 5.58 -6.00 14.15
N PRO A 55 5.95 -6.49 15.35
CA PRO A 55 6.91 -5.78 16.21
C PRO A 55 8.25 -5.52 15.52
N ARG A 56 8.75 -6.48 14.75
CA ARG A 56 10.03 -6.29 14.05
C ARG A 56 9.93 -5.16 13.02
N LYS A 57 8.82 -5.13 12.32
CA LYS A 57 8.61 -4.09 11.30
C LYS A 57 8.40 -2.74 11.95
N ILE A 58 7.73 -2.71 13.09
CA ILE A 58 7.54 -1.47 13.83
C ILE A 58 8.89 -0.90 14.27
N ILE A 59 9.76 -1.75 14.82
CA ILE A 59 11.08 -1.31 15.26
C ILE A 59 11.89 -0.79 14.07
N SER A 60 11.90 -1.53 12.98
CA SER A 60 12.61 -1.13 11.77
C SER A 60 12.11 0.20 11.26
N ARG A 61 10.80 0.41 11.28
CA ARG A 61 10.19 1.64 10.80
C ARG A 61 10.56 2.83 11.68
N LEU A 62 10.60 2.62 13.00
CA LEU A 62 10.99 3.66 13.92
C LEU A 62 12.41 4.13 13.65
N PHE A 63 13.31 3.20 13.40
CA PHE A 63 14.69 3.55 13.09
C PHE A 63 14.83 4.21 11.73
N LYS A 64 14.08 3.73 10.76
CA LYS A 64 14.17 4.22 9.39
C LYS A 64 13.22 5.37 9.09
N LYS A 65 12.33 5.67 10.03
CA LYS A 65 11.33 6.73 9.86
C LYS A 65 10.51 6.57 8.59
N GLN A 66 10.10 5.33 8.32
CA GLN A 66 9.35 5.02 7.13
C GLN A 66 8.00 5.72 7.12
N GLN A 67 7.69 6.39 6.01
CA GLN A 67 6.45 7.12 5.84
C GLN A 67 5.30 6.18 5.51
N PRO A 68 4.04 6.56 5.86
CA PRO A 68 2.89 5.76 5.46
C PRO A 68 2.80 5.53 3.96
N LEU A 69 3.15 6.54 3.17
CA LEU A 69 3.14 6.41 1.72
C LEU A 69 4.06 5.29 1.26
N GLN A 70 5.27 5.25 1.76
CA GLN A 70 6.24 4.22 1.37
C GLN A 70 5.76 2.84 1.77
N LEU A 71 5.19 2.73 2.96
CA LEU A 71 4.66 1.46 3.42
C LEU A 71 3.53 0.98 2.52
N PHE A 72 2.64 1.88 2.12
CA PHE A 72 1.53 1.54 1.24
C PHE A 72 2.02 1.19 -0.17
N VAL A 73 2.96 1.96 -0.71
CA VAL A 73 3.50 1.67 -2.04
C VAL A 73 4.12 0.27 -2.07
N ASP A 74 4.87 -0.07 -1.04
CA ASP A 74 5.49 -1.38 -0.95
C ASP A 74 4.44 -2.48 -0.86
N SER A 75 3.38 -2.27 -0.09
CA SER A 75 2.29 -3.23 0.03
C SER A 75 1.56 -3.40 -1.30
N ALA A 76 1.27 -2.31 -1.97
CA ALA A 76 0.58 -2.33 -3.27
C ALA A 76 1.46 -3.00 -4.33
N PHE A 77 2.75 -2.71 -4.32
CA PHE A 77 3.69 -3.33 -5.25
C PHE A 77 3.65 -4.85 -5.09
N GLN A 78 3.68 -5.33 -3.86
CA GLN A 78 3.65 -6.77 -3.62
C GLN A 78 2.32 -7.39 -4.04
N ALA A 79 1.22 -6.71 -3.79
CA ALA A 79 -0.09 -7.22 -4.16
C ALA A 79 -0.22 -7.30 -5.68
N ILE A 80 0.23 -6.28 -6.40
CA ILE A 80 0.19 -6.27 -7.86
C ILE A 80 1.10 -7.35 -8.41
N ALA A 81 2.29 -7.51 -7.84
CA ALA A 81 3.22 -8.54 -8.28
C ALA A 81 2.63 -9.94 -8.14
N LYS A 82 1.82 -10.13 -7.11
CA LYS A 82 1.20 -11.42 -6.86
C LYS A 82 0.05 -11.70 -7.84
N HIS A 83 -0.76 -10.69 -8.13
CA HIS A 83 -1.97 -10.88 -8.94
C HIS A 83 -1.79 -10.54 -10.40
N ILE A 84 -0.93 -9.59 -10.73
CA ILE A 84 -0.67 -9.18 -12.12
C ILE A 84 0.84 -9.00 -12.28
N PRO A 85 1.60 -10.11 -12.26
CA PRO A 85 3.08 -9.99 -12.31
C PRO A 85 3.59 -9.26 -13.54
N GLU A 86 2.89 -9.35 -14.66
CA GLU A 86 3.32 -8.68 -15.89
C GLU A 86 3.27 -7.15 -15.77
N ALA A 87 2.53 -6.62 -14.81
CA ALA A 87 2.43 -5.18 -14.62
C ALA A 87 3.62 -4.58 -13.86
N GLN A 88 4.50 -5.42 -13.31
CA GLN A 88 5.62 -4.93 -12.52
C GLN A 88 6.55 -3.99 -13.28
N LYS A 89 6.61 -4.12 -14.59
CA LYS A 89 7.48 -3.28 -15.42
C LYS A 89 6.75 -2.09 -16.01
N THR A 90 5.47 -1.96 -15.72
CA THR A 90 4.65 -0.90 -16.25
C THR A 90 3.94 -0.17 -15.10
N PHE A 91 2.62 -0.10 -15.14
CA PHE A 91 1.88 0.66 -14.13
C PHE A 91 1.98 0.08 -12.73
N GLY A 92 2.41 -1.15 -12.57
CA GLY A 92 2.59 -1.79 -11.27
C GLY A 92 4.01 -1.70 -10.74
N SER A 93 4.89 -0.93 -11.36
CA SER A 93 6.24 -0.73 -10.83
C SER A 93 6.17 0.15 -9.59
N TYR A 94 7.18 0.04 -8.74
CA TYR A 94 7.24 0.82 -7.51
C TYR A 94 7.13 2.33 -7.80
N GLY A 95 7.88 2.79 -8.78
CA GLY A 95 7.88 4.21 -9.15
C GLY A 95 6.55 4.68 -9.70
N ALA A 96 5.90 3.85 -10.52
CA ALA A 96 4.59 4.20 -11.08
C ALA A 96 3.53 4.31 -9.98
N ILE A 97 3.55 3.37 -9.04
CA ILE A 97 2.61 3.38 -7.92
C ILE A 97 2.85 4.62 -7.07
N GLU A 98 4.10 4.88 -6.72
CA GLU A 98 4.44 6.04 -5.90
C GLU A 98 4.00 7.33 -6.56
N TYR A 99 4.27 7.48 -7.84
CA TYR A 99 3.87 8.67 -8.58
C TYR A 99 2.36 8.86 -8.54
N SER A 100 1.63 7.77 -8.79
CA SER A 100 0.18 7.82 -8.81
C SER A 100 -0.42 8.21 -7.45
N LEU A 101 0.20 7.76 -6.36
CA LEU A 101 -0.29 8.07 -5.02
C LEU A 101 0.08 9.47 -4.57
N ARG A 102 1.19 10.02 -5.06
CA ARG A 102 1.60 11.39 -4.77
C ARG A 102 0.81 12.40 -5.57
N GLU A 103 0.56 12.09 -6.83
CA GLU A 103 -0.22 12.95 -7.70
C GLU A 103 -1.68 12.77 -7.36
N ASN A 104 -2.38 13.77 -7.16
CA ASN A 104 -3.71 13.68 -6.72
C ASN A 104 -4.72 13.33 -7.74
#